data_cfbde1abc69ac4afa400ec0a1b2bea08
#
_entry.id   cfbde1abc69ac4afa400ec0a1b2bea08
#
_cell.length_a   1.000
_cell.length_b   1.000
_cell.length_c   1.000
_cell.angle_alpha   90.00
_cell.angle_beta   90.00
_cell.angle_gamma   90.00
#
_symmetry.space_group_name_H-M   'P 1'
#
loop_
_entity.id
_entity.type
_entity.pdbx_description
1 polymer ?
#
loop_
_entity_poly.entity_id
_entity_poly.type
_entity_poly.pdbx_seq_one_letter_code
_entity_poly.pdbx_strand_id
1 'polypeptide(L)'
;MKQTRNPYLPGWEYIPDGEPKLFGDRVYVYGSHDEAEGERYCTGDYVCWSAPADDLANWTFEGVIFKKSDDPNYETEVDLLAPDVICGPDGRYYLYYFTSKMDKLGVAVCATPAGHYEYYGDV
;
A
#
# COMPACT_ATOMS: atom_id res chain seq x y z
N MET A 1 13.82 3.92 -23.61
CA MET A 1 13.06 3.33 -22.47
C MET A 1 13.99 2.39 -21.71
N LYS A 2 14.15 2.59 -20.43
CA LYS A 2 14.92 1.66 -19.61
C LYS A 2 14.07 0.42 -19.30
N GLN A 3 14.67 -0.73 -19.43
CA GLN A 3 13.98 -2.00 -19.19
C GLN A 3 13.83 -2.26 -17.68
N THR A 4 12.63 -2.60 -17.27
CA THR A 4 12.35 -3.06 -15.90
C THR A 4 12.97 -4.43 -15.68
N ARG A 5 13.47 -4.67 -14.49
CA ARG A 5 14.04 -5.96 -14.08
C ARG A 5 13.02 -6.75 -13.24
N ASN A 6 13.24 -8.03 -13.17
CA ASN A 6 12.48 -8.92 -12.30
C ASN A 6 13.46 -9.59 -11.32
N PRO A 7 13.33 -9.40 -9.99
CA PRO A 7 12.31 -8.54 -9.35
C PRO A 7 12.55 -7.05 -9.61
N TYR A 8 11.46 -6.28 -9.69
CA TYR A 8 11.55 -4.84 -9.97
C TYR A 8 11.85 -4.01 -8.70
N LEU A 9 11.53 -4.52 -7.52
CA LEU A 9 11.88 -3.94 -6.23
C LEU A 9 13.17 -4.58 -5.68
N PRO A 10 13.84 -3.95 -4.68
CA PRO A 10 15.02 -4.56 -4.06
C PRO A 10 14.75 -5.96 -3.53
N GLY A 11 15.75 -6.84 -3.58
CA GLY A 11 15.61 -8.23 -3.19
C GLY A 11 15.30 -8.48 -1.71
N TRP A 12 15.43 -7.47 -0.85
CA TRP A 12 15.05 -7.54 0.56
C TRP A 12 13.59 -7.15 0.82
N GLU A 13 12.88 -6.65 -0.22
CA GLU A 13 11.50 -6.21 -0.09
C GLU A 13 10.52 -7.37 -0.32
N TYR A 14 9.51 -7.48 0.52
CA TYR A 14 8.47 -8.52 0.47
C TYR A 14 7.11 -7.86 0.57
N ILE A 15 6.47 -7.64 -0.58
CA ILE A 15 5.13 -7.05 -0.68
C ILE A 15 4.22 -8.06 -1.37
N PRO A 16 3.43 -8.84 -0.61
CA PRO A 16 2.39 -9.67 -1.20
C PRO A 16 1.23 -8.79 -1.66
N ASP A 17 0.50 -9.20 -2.69
CA ASP A 17 -0.69 -8.53 -3.19
C ASP A 17 -0.48 -7.06 -3.58
N GLY A 18 0.74 -6.71 -4.01
CA GLY A 18 1.06 -5.35 -4.44
C GLY A 18 0.28 -4.95 -5.69
N GLU A 19 -0.49 -3.85 -5.61
CA GLU A 19 -1.27 -3.31 -6.73
C GLU A 19 -0.58 -2.08 -7.32
N PRO A 20 -0.22 -2.11 -8.61
CA PRO A 20 0.31 -0.93 -9.29
C PRO A 20 -0.81 0.01 -9.72
N LYS A 21 -0.60 1.30 -9.53
CA LYS A 21 -1.51 2.37 -9.94
C LYS A 21 -0.74 3.49 -10.61
N LEU A 22 -1.29 4.01 -11.71
CA LEU A 22 -0.74 5.19 -12.38
C LEU A 22 -1.51 6.43 -11.91
N PHE A 23 -0.80 7.33 -11.23
CA PHE A 23 -1.33 8.64 -10.85
C PHE A 23 -0.41 9.71 -11.41
N GLY A 24 -0.93 10.54 -12.32
CA GLY A 24 -0.11 11.50 -13.05
C GLY A 24 0.92 10.80 -13.92
N ASP A 25 2.20 11.09 -13.71
CA ASP A 25 3.34 10.54 -14.46
C ASP A 25 4.14 9.50 -13.65
N ARG A 26 3.61 9.02 -12.52
CA ARG A 26 4.28 8.02 -11.68
C ARG A 26 3.42 6.79 -11.46
N VAL A 27 4.08 5.65 -11.38
CA VAL A 27 3.49 4.38 -10.98
C VAL A 27 3.75 4.17 -9.48
N TYR A 28 2.69 3.88 -8.74
CA TYR A 28 2.74 3.58 -7.31
C TYR A 28 2.36 2.12 -7.09
N VAL A 29 3.10 1.44 -6.22
CA VAL A 29 2.78 0.08 -5.78
C VAL A 29 2.45 0.14 -4.30
N TYR A 30 1.25 -0.30 -3.96
CA TYR A 30 0.74 -0.36 -2.59
C TYR A 30 0.63 -1.82 -2.17
N GLY A 31 1.06 -2.13 -0.98
CA GLY A 31 0.92 -3.47 -0.48
C GLY A 31 1.21 -3.60 1.01
N SER A 32 0.82 -4.75 1.55
CA SER A 32 1.24 -5.15 2.88
C SER A 32 2.74 -5.44 2.86
N HIS A 33 3.37 -5.29 4.00
CA HIS A 33 4.79 -5.59 4.14
C HIS A 33 4.95 -6.91 4.87
N ASP A 34 5.53 -7.90 4.21
CA ASP A 34 5.82 -9.19 4.83
C ASP A 34 7.20 -9.17 5.50
N GLU A 35 7.33 -9.97 6.55
CA GLU A 35 8.63 -10.28 7.14
C GLU A 35 9.26 -11.46 6.40
N ALA A 36 10.58 -11.36 6.15
CA ALA A 36 11.34 -12.47 5.58
C ALA A 36 11.24 -13.70 6.50
N GLU A 37 10.95 -14.86 5.93
CA GLU A 37 10.81 -16.13 6.66
C GLU A 37 9.68 -16.12 7.70
N GLY A 38 8.73 -15.18 7.62
CA GLY A 38 7.57 -15.15 8.49
C GLY A 38 6.61 -16.31 8.22
N GLU A 39 5.97 -16.80 9.27
CA GLU A 39 4.99 -17.91 9.17
C GLU A 39 3.65 -17.46 8.62
N ARG A 40 3.35 -16.15 8.64
CA ARG A 40 2.09 -15.58 8.15
C ARG A 40 2.37 -14.52 7.11
N TYR A 41 1.40 -14.31 6.21
CA TYR A 41 1.43 -13.25 5.20
C TYR A 41 0.85 -11.95 5.75
N CYS A 42 1.24 -10.82 5.16
CA CYS A 42 0.67 -9.50 5.45
C CYS A 42 0.81 -9.06 6.92
N THR A 43 1.90 -9.45 7.56
CA THR A 43 2.11 -9.17 8.98
C THR A 43 2.56 -7.74 9.29
N GLY A 44 3.07 -7.03 8.26
CA GLY A 44 3.52 -5.65 8.40
C GLY A 44 2.42 -4.63 8.08
N ASP A 45 2.76 -3.36 8.23
CA ASP A 45 1.92 -2.24 7.85
C ASP A 45 1.94 -2.02 6.32
N TYR A 46 1.00 -1.21 5.79
CA TYR A 46 1.01 -0.88 4.37
C TYR A 46 2.14 0.06 4.02
N VAL A 47 2.85 -0.28 2.96
CA VAL A 47 3.94 0.51 2.40
C VAL A 47 3.65 0.90 0.96
N CYS A 48 4.36 1.89 0.46
CA CYS A 48 4.27 2.35 -0.93
C CYS A 48 5.65 2.52 -1.53
N TRP A 49 5.78 2.05 -2.76
CA TRP A 49 6.93 2.32 -3.64
C TRP A 49 6.44 3.06 -4.87
N SER A 50 7.27 3.90 -5.46
CA SER A 50 6.91 4.61 -6.68
C SER A 50 8.09 4.70 -7.65
N ALA A 51 7.76 4.83 -8.93
CA ALA A 51 8.74 5.07 -9.99
C ALA A 51 8.13 6.01 -11.04
N PRO A 52 8.97 6.80 -11.75
CA PRO A 52 8.48 7.50 -12.93
C PRO A 52 7.90 6.50 -13.94
N ALA A 53 6.79 6.85 -14.58
CA ALA A 53 6.14 5.96 -15.55
C ALA A 53 7.03 5.68 -16.76
N ASP A 54 7.97 6.58 -17.08
CA ASP A 54 8.95 6.43 -18.14
C ASP A 54 10.28 5.81 -17.69
N ASP A 55 10.43 5.47 -16.42
CA ASP A 55 11.63 4.85 -15.84
C ASP A 55 11.28 3.85 -14.74
N LEU A 56 10.71 2.72 -15.11
CA LEU A 56 10.27 1.66 -14.19
C LEU A 56 11.44 0.83 -13.61
N ALA A 57 12.67 1.28 -13.80
CA ALA A 57 13.84 0.74 -13.13
C ALA A 57 14.28 1.60 -11.93
N ASN A 58 13.68 2.77 -11.73
CA ASN A 58 14.07 3.74 -10.72
C ASN A 58 13.00 3.87 -9.62
N TRP A 59 12.94 2.86 -8.74
CA TRP A 59 11.96 2.79 -7.66
C TRP A 59 12.43 3.53 -6.41
N THR A 60 11.52 4.28 -5.81
CA THR A 60 11.71 5.01 -4.56
C THR A 60 10.80 4.42 -3.49
N PHE A 61 11.36 4.14 -2.32
CA PHE A 61 10.56 3.76 -1.15
C PHE A 61 9.91 5.00 -0.55
N GLU A 62 8.57 5.06 -0.63
CA GLU A 62 7.78 6.18 -0.09
C GLU A 62 7.48 6.05 1.40
N GLY A 63 7.69 4.88 1.96
CA GLY A 63 7.54 4.62 3.38
C GLY A 63 6.24 3.90 3.76
N VAL A 64 5.98 3.84 5.06
CA VAL A 64 4.73 3.31 5.61
C VAL A 64 3.64 4.36 5.43
N ILE A 65 2.56 3.98 4.75
CA ILE A 65 1.45 4.90 4.44
C ILE A 65 0.23 4.71 5.35
N PHE A 66 0.10 3.56 5.99
CA PHE A 66 -0.99 3.27 6.92
C PHE A 66 -0.57 2.13 7.86
N LYS A 67 -0.69 2.37 9.16
CA LYS A 67 -0.35 1.39 10.20
C LYS A 67 -1.61 0.68 10.67
N LYS A 68 -1.47 -0.56 11.13
CA LYS A 68 -2.55 -1.30 11.77
C LYS A 68 -3.19 -0.49 12.90
N SER A 69 -2.39 0.20 13.70
CA SER A 69 -2.83 1.02 14.82
C SER A 69 -3.55 2.31 14.42
N ASP A 70 -3.54 2.68 13.13
CA ASP A 70 -4.28 3.84 12.61
C ASP A 70 -5.78 3.53 12.43
N ASP A 71 -6.15 2.25 12.38
CA ASP A 71 -7.54 1.81 12.35
C ASP A 71 -8.12 1.84 13.79
N PRO A 72 -9.24 2.54 14.02
CA PRO A 72 -9.85 2.59 15.36
C PRO A 72 -10.40 1.24 15.85
N ASN A 73 -10.57 0.28 14.94
CA ASN A 73 -10.97 -1.08 15.27
C ASN A 73 -9.78 -2.02 15.48
N TYR A 74 -8.56 -1.45 15.58
CA TYR A 74 -7.34 -2.24 15.73
C TYR A 74 -7.38 -3.13 16.95
N GLU A 75 -7.08 -4.40 16.71
CA GLU A 75 -6.85 -5.40 17.75
C GLU A 75 -5.46 -6.01 17.55
N THR A 76 -4.86 -6.48 18.64
CA THR A 76 -3.60 -7.23 18.58
C THR A 76 -3.75 -8.46 17.67
N GLU A 77 -2.75 -8.79 16.88
CA GLU A 77 -2.72 -9.93 15.96
C GLU A 77 -3.63 -9.80 14.72
N VAL A 78 -4.07 -8.60 14.40
CA VAL A 78 -4.79 -8.35 13.14
C VAL A 78 -3.78 -8.05 12.04
N ASP A 79 -3.99 -8.64 10.86
CA ASP A 79 -3.17 -8.40 9.69
C ASP A 79 -3.90 -7.49 8.70
N LEU A 80 -3.15 -6.59 8.04
CA LEU A 80 -3.65 -5.78 6.95
C LEU A 80 -3.51 -6.55 5.63
N LEU A 81 -4.63 -6.76 4.95
CA LEU A 81 -4.70 -7.54 3.71
C LEU A 81 -4.77 -6.62 2.49
N ALA A 82 -4.65 -7.21 1.32
CA ALA A 82 -4.60 -6.59 -0.01
C ALA A 82 -5.25 -5.20 -0.10
N PRO A 83 -4.46 -4.12 -0.17
CA PRO A 83 -4.99 -2.77 -0.30
C PRO A 83 -5.25 -2.39 -1.76
N ASP A 84 -6.15 -1.44 -1.99
CA ASP A 84 -6.31 -0.78 -3.27
C ASP A 84 -6.50 0.72 -3.05
N VAL A 85 -5.91 1.53 -3.93
CA VAL A 85 -5.97 2.99 -3.84
C VAL A 85 -6.60 3.55 -5.10
N ILE A 86 -7.57 4.44 -4.94
CA ILE A 86 -8.17 5.19 -6.04
C ILE A 86 -8.07 6.70 -5.81
N CYS A 87 -8.04 7.46 -6.90
CA CYS A 87 -8.20 8.91 -6.85
C CYS A 87 -9.70 9.23 -6.94
N GLY A 88 -10.23 9.90 -5.93
CA GLY A 88 -11.62 10.32 -5.90
C GLY A 88 -11.89 11.57 -6.74
N PRO A 89 -13.17 11.89 -7.00
CA PRO A 89 -13.54 13.08 -7.78
C PRO A 89 -13.20 14.40 -7.09
N ASP A 90 -12.94 14.36 -5.78
CA ASP A 90 -12.48 15.50 -4.99
C ASP A 90 -10.96 15.72 -5.05
N GLY A 91 -10.24 14.91 -5.82
CA GLY A 91 -8.78 14.98 -5.95
C GLY A 91 -8.01 14.36 -4.81
N ARG A 92 -8.69 13.75 -3.83
CA ARG A 92 -8.06 13.01 -2.76
C ARG A 92 -7.92 11.54 -3.11
N TYR A 93 -7.04 10.83 -2.40
CA TYR A 93 -6.74 9.43 -2.63
C TYR A 93 -7.36 8.61 -1.50
N TYR A 94 -8.06 7.52 -1.86
CA TYR A 94 -8.79 6.66 -0.94
C TYR A 94 -8.18 5.27 -0.97
N LEU A 95 -7.73 4.82 0.20
CA LEU A 95 -7.17 3.49 0.43
C LEU A 95 -8.29 2.60 0.98
N TYR A 96 -8.64 1.56 0.23
CA TYR A 96 -9.57 0.52 0.65
C TYR A 96 -8.78 -0.69 1.13
N TYR A 97 -9.14 -1.24 2.28
CA TYR A 97 -8.39 -2.34 2.86
C TYR A 97 -9.28 -3.27 3.69
N PHE A 98 -8.78 -4.50 3.88
CA PHE A 98 -9.31 -5.44 4.84
C PHE A 98 -8.34 -5.63 5.99
N THR A 99 -8.88 -6.10 7.10
CA THR A 99 -8.09 -6.76 8.12
C THR A 99 -8.52 -8.21 8.24
N SER A 100 -7.66 -9.04 8.82
CA SER A 100 -7.92 -10.48 8.93
C SER A 100 -9.14 -10.84 9.82
N LYS A 101 -9.67 -9.89 10.57
CA LYS A 101 -10.85 -10.06 11.44
C LYS A 101 -12.03 -9.20 11.07
N MET A 102 -11.93 -8.40 10.01
CA MET A 102 -13.03 -7.54 9.56
C MET A 102 -13.98 -8.29 8.65
N ASP A 103 -15.26 -8.00 8.82
CA ASP A 103 -16.33 -8.42 7.92
C ASP A 103 -16.77 -7.29 6.97
N LYS A 104 -16.05 -6.19 6.95
CA LYS A 104 -16.30 -5.01 6.12
C LYS A 104 -15.00 -4.35 5.70
N LEU A 105 -15.07 -3.48 4.69
CA LEU A 105 -13.92 -2.73 4.20
C LEU A 105 -13.66 -1.50 5.06
N GLY A 106 -12.39 -1.28 5.41
CA GLY A 106 -11.94 0.00 5.93
C GLY A 106 -11.57 0.94 4.80
N VAL A 107 -11.71 2.23 5.03
CA VAL A 107 -11.32 3.29 4.10
C VAL A 107 -10.47 4.31 4.82
N ALA A 108 -9.32 4.65 4.24
CA ALA A 108 -8.46 5.72 4.69
C ALA A 108 -8.25 6.73 3.57
N VAL A 109 -7.93 7.96 3.90
CA VAL A 109 -7.85 9.06 2.93
C VAL A 109 -6.54 9.84 3.08
N CYS A 110 -6.01 10.32 1.96
CA CYS A 110 -4.84 11.19 1.93
C CYS A 110 -4.95 12.21 0.79
N ALA A 111 -4.36 13.38 0.97
CA ALA A 111 -4.31 14.41 -0.07
C ALA A 111 -3.32 14.08 -1.20
N THR A 112 -2.37 13.18 -0.96
CA THR A 112 -1.33 12.77 -1.91
C THR A 112 -1.31 11.25 -2.09
N PRO A 113 -0.79 10.72 -3.22
CA PRO A 113 -0.80 9.27 -3.47
C PRO A 113 0.00 8.46 -2.45
N ALA A 114 1.10 8.99 -1.93
CA ALA A 114 2.05 8.29 -1.07
C ALA A 114 2.25 8.98 0.28
N GLY A 115 1.30 9.78 0.70
CA GLY A 115 1.32 10.39 2.02
C GLY A 115 0.85 9.43 3.10
N HIS A 116 0.79 9.91 4.35
CA HIS A 116 0.19 9.14 5.43
C HIS A 116 -1.33 9.21 5.30
N TYR A 117 -1.97 8.05 5.17
CA TYR A 117 -3.43 7.94 5.08
C TYR A 117 -4.05 7.98 6.47
N GLU A 118 -5.15 8.71 6.61
CA GLU A 118 -5.93 8.77 7.85
C GLU A 118 -7.22 7.97 7.71
N TYR A 119 -7.60 7.27 8.76
CA TYR A 119 -8.86 6.51 8.76
C TYR A 119 -10.04 7.43 8.46
N TYR A 120 -10.89 7.00 7.51
CA TYR A 120 -12.04 7.77 7.04
C TYR A 120 -13.36 7.14 7.46
N GLY A 121 -13.46 5.82 7.37
CA GLY A 121 -14.69 5.10 7.73
C GLY A 121 -14.66 3.65 7.27
N ASP A 122 -15.77 2.97 7.45
CA ASP A 122 -16.01 1.62 6.96
C ASP A 122 -17.10 1.61 5.89
N VAL A 123 -17.03 0.65 5.00
CA VAL A 123 -18.03 0.42 3.95
C VAL A 123 -18.83 -0.84 4.26
#